data_65bb3369ae240d4ad62f4754374d3df2
#
_entry.id   65bb3369ae240d4ad62f4754374d3df2
#
_cell.length_a   1.000
_cell.length_b   1.000
_cell.length_c   1.000
_cell.angle_alpha   90.00
_cell.angle_beta   90.00
_cell.angle_gamma   90.00
#
_symmetry.space_group_name_H-M   'P 1'
#
loop_
_entity.id
_entity.type
_entity.pdbx_description
1 polymer ?
#
loop_
_entity_poly.entity_id
_entity_poly.type
_entity_poly.pdbx_seq_one_letter_code
_entity_poly.pdbx_strand_id
1 'polypeptide(L)'
;SPDVAEFVNDLGISLYEGYGLSENSAALTVNYPGARRFGSVGKPLPGVKIEIDNSVQGSKEEDGEIVAYGENIMLGYHNLPEKTKETITPDGGLRTGDLGHLDSEGYLYITGRVKEQYKLDIGEYVAPAPLEETLKLSAYVDQVMLYGFNRPNNVALIVAAMPAVEQYAQSNGISGSGENLLKESSIRDLFREELSVYGKDFKSFEHPQNFALLAEEWSID
;
A
#
# COMPACT_ATOMS: atom_id res chain seq x y z
N SER A 1 7.87 1.26 3.00
CA SER A 1 7.47 1.62 4.39
C SER A 1 8.44 2.64 4.95
N PRO A 2 7.95 3.65 5.70
CA PRO A 2 8.79 4.64 6.40
C PRO A 2 9.84 3.98 7.30
N ASP A 3 9.45 2.96 8.06
CA ASP A 3 10.33 2.24 9.00
C ASP A 3 11.54 1.61 8.31
N VAL A 4 11.35 1.05 7.11
CA VAL A 4 12.45 0.49 6.30
C VAL A 4 13.39 1.59 5.84
N ALA A 5 12.86 2.73 5.42
CA ALA A 5 13.65 3.86 4.97
C ALA A 5 14.47 4.48 6.13
N GLU A 6 13.87 4.58 7.31
CA GLU A 6 14.55 5.02 8.54
C GLU A 6 15.65 4.03 8.95
N PHE A 7 15.34 2.73 8.99
CA PHE A 7 16.32 1.68 9.29
C PHE A 7 17.54 1.72 8.36
N VAL A 8 17.32 1.83 7.04
CA VAL A 8 18.40 1.93 6.06
C VAL A 8 19.23 3.20 6.27
N ASN A 9 18.58 4.31 6.62
CA ASN A 9 19.25 5.56 6.94
C ASN A 9 20.10 5.46 8.21
N ASP A 10 19.64 4.76 9.23
CA ASP A 10 20.37 4.54 10.48
C ASP A 10 21.62 3.66 10.28
N LEU A 11 21.64 2.85 9.23
CA LEU A 11 22.85 2.15 8.77
C LEU A 11 23.85 3.06 8.03
N GLY A 12 23.57 4.37 7.92
CA GLY A 12 24.40 5.35 7.23
C GLY A 12 24.23 5.38 5.71
N ILE A 13 23.20 4.71 5.17
CA ILE A 13 22.89 4.68 3.75
C ILE A 13 21.78 5.70 3.46
N SER A 14 22.08 6.72 2.68
CA SER A 14 21.08 7.71 2.29
C SER A 14 20.13 7.13 1.25
N LEU A 15 18.86 7.00 1.61
CA LEU A 15 17.79 6.55 0.72
C LEU A 15 16.91 7.76 0.33
N TYR A 16 16.59 7.87 -0.94
CA TYR A 16 15.70 8.90 -1.49
C TYR A 16 14.61 8.24 -2.30
N GLU A 17 13.39 8.31 -1.78
CA GLU A 17 12.20 7.76 -2.45
C GLU A 17 11.73 8.73 -3.53
N GLY A 18 11.18 8.19 -4.61
CA GLY A 18 10.58 8.96 -5.69
C GLY A 18 9.36 8.22 -6.24
N TYR A 19 8.54 8.94 -6.98
CA TYR A 19 7.32 8.42 -7.58
C TYR A 19 7.21 8.84 -9.03
N GLY A 20 6.74 7.93 -9.85
CA GLY A 20 6.43 8.16 -11.26
C GLY A 20 5.96 6.90 -11.95
N LEU A 21 5.55 7.07 -13.21
CA LEU A 21 4.96 6.04 -14.06
C LEU A 21 5.61 6.10 -15.45
N SER A 22 5.40 5.06 -16.24
CA SER A 22 5.81 5.04 -17.65
C SER A 22 5.17 6.19 -18.45
N GLU A 23 3.94 6.53 -18.11
CA GLU A 23 3.12 7.59 -18.72
C GLU A 23 3.68 9.01 -18.51
N ASN A 24 4.61 9.18 -17.58
CA ASN A 24 5.27 10.47 -17.32
C ASN A 24 6.80 10.43 -17.51
N SER A 25 7.34 9.46 -18.23
CA SER A 25 8.77 9.36 -18.56
C SER A 25 9.69 9.25 -17.34
N ALA A 26 9.31 8.54 -16.31
CA ALA A 26 10.04 8.06 -15.15
C ALA A 26 9.66 8.70 -13.80
N ALA A 27 9.71 10.02 -13.62
CA ALA A 27 9.49 10.59 -12.29
C ALA A 27 8.58 11.84 -12.30
N LEU A 28 7.71 11.91 -11.30
CA LEU A 28 6.88 13.07 -10.99
C LEU A 28 7.41 13.81 -9.75
N THR A 29 7.78 13.03 -8.73
CA THR A 29 8.28 13.57 -7.47
C THR A 29 9.52 12.81 -7.01
N VAL A 30 10.32 13.44 -6.17
CA VAL A 30 11.53 12.82 -5.59
C VAL A 30 11.90 13.46 -4.26
N ASN A 31 12.37 12.66 -3.31
CA ASN A 31 13.14 13.11 -2.16
C ASN A 31 14.58 13.37 -2.61
N TYR A 32 15.22 14.43 -2.10
CA TYR A 32 16.62 14.76 -2.45
C TYR A 32 17.37 15.33 -1.23
N PRO A 33 18.71 15.44 -1.30
CA PRO A 33 19.49 16.03 -0.21
C PRO A 33 18.99 17.43 0.18
N GLY A 34 18.64 17.60 1.47
CA GLY A 34 18.09 18.85 1.99
C GLY A 34 16.56 19.00 1.91
N ALA A 35 15.88 18.10 1.18
CA ALA A 35 14.41 18.03 1.14
C ALA A 35 13.96 16.56 1.07
N ARG A 36 14.07 15.87 2.19
CA ARG A 36 13.68 14.47 2.36
C ARG A 36 12.70 14.33 3.52
N ARG A 37 11.66 13.51 3.32
CA ARG A 37 10.70 13.15 4.36
C ARG A 37 10.34 11.69 4.21
N PHE A 38 10.62 10.89 5.23
CA PHE A 38 10.27 9.46 5.25
C PHE A 38 8.76 9.26 5.15
N GLY A 39 8.35 8.24 4.40
CA GLY A 39 6.94 7.96 4.11
C GLY A 39 6.36 8.79 2.96
N SER A 40 7.01 9.89 2.57
CA SER A 40 6.64 10.62 1.36
C SER A 40 7.47 10.15 0.16
N VAL A 41 6.91 10.33 -1.02
CA VAL A 41 7.61 10.13 -2.30
C VAL A 41 8.25 11.43 -2.82
N GLY A 42 8.44 12.41 -1.92
CA GLY A 42 9.15 13.65 -2.20
C GLY A 42 8.28 14.77 -2.76
N LYS A 43 8.95 15.79 -3.27
CA LYS A 43 8.32 16.97 -3.88
C LYS A 43 8.27 16.88 -5.40
N PRO A 44 7.29 17.54 -6.06
CA PRO A 44 7.25 17.62 -7.51
C PRO A 44 8.56 18.11 -8.11
N LEU A 45 8.97 17.49 -9.21
CA LEU A 45 10.13 17.92 -9.99
C LEU A 45 9.87 19.31 -10.60
N PRO A 46 10.92 20.09 -10.90
CA PRO A 46 10.79 21.35 -11.62
C PRO A 46 9.98 21.16 -12.93
N GLY A 47 8.94 21.99 -13.12
CA GLY A 47 8.05 21.89 -14.27
C GLY A 47 6.91 20.86 -14.12
N VAL A 48 6.86 20.11 -13.03
CA VAL A 48 5.76 19.22 -12.70
C VAL A 48 4.84 19.89 -11.67
N LYS A 49 3.54 19.85 -11.91
CA LYS A 49 2.49 20.23 -10.97
C LYS A 49 1.68 19.01 -10.60
N ILE A 50 1.41 18.84 -9.33
CA ILE A 50 0.51 17.80 -8.80
C ILE A 50 -0.75 18.46 -8.27
N GLU A 51 -1.89 17.90 -8.64
CA GLU A 51 -3.21 18.21 -8.07
C GLU A 51 -3.83 16.96 -7.48
N ILE A 52 -4.68 17.12 -6.47
CA ILE A 52 -5.42 16.05 -5.83
C ILE A 52 -6.89 16.19 -6.19
N ASP A 53 -7.41 15.23 -6.96
CA ASP A 53 -8.82 15.21 -7.38
C ASP A 53 -9.66 14.42 -6.35
N ASN A 54 -10.29 15.16 -5.45
CA ASN A 54 -11.15 14.59 -4.40
C ASN A 54 -12.55 14.23 -4.91
N SER A 55 -12.86 14.44 -6.19
CA SER A 55 -14.14 14.05 -6.80
C SER A 55 -14.25 12.54 -7.05
N VAL A 56 -13.13 11.82 -6.96
CA VAL A 56 -13.08 10.37 -7.17
C VAL A 56 -13.77 9.65 -6.01
N GLN A 57 -14.57 8.65 -6.36
CA GLN A 57 -15.32 7.87 -5.38
C GLN A 57 -14.38 7.13 -4.42
N GLY A 58 -14.60 7.29 -3.10
CA GLY A 58 -13.71 6.74 -2.07
C GLY A 58 -12.61 7.69 -1.59
N SER A 59 -12.51 8.90 -2.15
CA SER A 59 -11.64 9.95 -1.62
C SER A 59 -12.02 10.30 -0.18
N LYS A 60 -11.01 10.45 0.67
CA LYS A 60 -11.15 10.99 2.04
C LYS A 60 -10.93 12.50 1.98
N GLU A 61 -11.21 13.25 3.06
CA GLU A 61 -11.12 14.73 3.06
C GLU A 61 -9.79 15.27 2.51
N GLU A 62 -8.69 14.58 2.73
CA GLU A 62 -7.35 14.98 2.28
C GLU A 62 -6.80 14.14 1.12
N ASP A 63 -7.30 12.90 0.94
CA ASP A 63 -6.85 11.98 -0.09
C ASP A 63 -7.76 12.02 -1.32
N GLY A 64 -7.17 12.08 -2.50
CA GLY A 64 -7.86 11.98 -3.78
C GLY A 64 -6.97 11.36 -4.84
N GLU A 65 -7.45 11.26 -6.07
CA GLU A 65 -6.64 10.80 -7.19
C GLU A 65 -5.54 11.84 -7.49
N ILE A 66 -4.32 11.34 -7.62
CA ILE A 66 -3.16 12.16 -8.01
C ILE A 66 -3.27 12.46 -9.51
N VAL A 67 -3.37 13.74 -9.86
CA VAL A 67 -3.35 14.23 -11.24
C VAL A 67 -2.08 15.04 -11.45
N ALA A 68 -1.30 14.67 -12.47
CA ALA A 68 -0.01 15.27 -12.73
C ALA A 68 -0.01 16.07 -14.04
N TYR A 69 0.61 17.24 -14.03
CA TYR A 69 0.79 18.12 -15.19
C TYR A 69 2.27 18.39 -15.41
N GLY A 70 2.72 18.43 -16.66
CA GLY A 70 4.10 18.72 -17.00
C GLY A 70 4.44 18.32 -18.45
N GLU A 71 5.56 18.82 -18.94
CA GLU A 71 6.03 18.49 -20.28
C GLU A 71 6.49 17.02 -20.41
N ASN A 72 6.68 16.34 -19.30
CA ASN A 72 7.04 14.93 -19.23
C ASN A 72 5.84 13.98 -19.33
N ILE A 73 4.61 14.50 -19.42
CA ILE A 73 3.41 13.67 -19.58
C ILE A 73 3.33 13.15 -21.02
N MET A 74 2.98 11.88 -21.17
CA MET A 74 2.78 11.24 -22.47
C MET A 74 1.69 11.93 -23.31
N LEU A 75 1.81 11.85 -24.62
CA LEU A 75 0.76 12.32 -25.54
C LEU A 75 -0.47 11.39 -25.57
N GLY A 76 -0.29 10.14 -25.17
CA GLY A 76 -1.34 9.14 -25.09
C GLY A 76 -0.85 7.73 -25.37
N TYR A 77 -1.76 6.78 -25.29
CA TYR A 77 -1.48 5.37 -25.60
C TYR A 77 -1.57 5.11 -27.11
N HIS A 78 -0.59 4.41 -27.64
CA HIS A 78 -0.53 4.08 -29.07
C HIS A 78 -1.76 3.26 -29.50
N ASN A 79 -2.48 3.73 -30.51
CA ASN A 79 -3.71 3.11 -31.06
C ASN A 79 -4.83 2.86 -30.03
N LEU A 80 -4.85 3.56 -28.90
CA LEU A 80 -5.86 3.43 -27.85
C LEU A 80 -6.45 4.81 -27.47
N PRO A 81 -7.17 5.48 -28.39
CA PRO A 81 -7.66 6.85 -28.15
C PRO A 81 -8.67 6.93 -26.98
N GLU A 82 -9.51 5.93 -26.81
CA GLU A 82 -10.49 5.94 -25.71
C GLU A 82 -9.78 5.82 -24.34
N LYS A 83 -8.81 4.91 -24.22
CA LYS A 83 -8.00 4.81 -23.02
C LYS A 83 -7.20 6.10 -22.74
N THR A 84 -6.72 6.76 -23.80
CA THR A 84 -6.04 8.05 -23.65
C THR A 84 -6.98 9.11 -23.08
N LYS A 85 -8.22 9.21 -23.55
CA LYS A 85 -9.25 10.15 -23.04
C LYS A 85 -9.64 9.87 -21.58
N GLU A 86 -9.62 8.60 -21.16
CA GLU A 86 -9.88 8.22 -19.77
C GLU A 86 -8.72 8.63 -18.85
N THR A 87 -7.49 8.64 -19.39
CA THR A 87 -6.27 8.84 -18.61
C THR A 87 -5.77 10.29 -18.65
N ILE A 88 -5.94 10.98 -19.77
CA ILE A 88 -5.54 12.39 -19.92
C ILE A 88 -6.78 13.28 -19.80
N THR A 89 -6.74 14.20 -18.86
CA THR A 89 -7.81 15.19 -18.66
C THR A 89 -7.91 16.16 -19.85
N PRO A 90 -9.04 16.83 -20.06
CA PRO A 90 -9.19 17.79 -21.18
C PRO A 90 -8.18 18.94 -21.19
N ASP A 91 -7.63 19.29 -20.03
CA ASP A 91 -6.61 20.32 -19.81
C ASP A 91 -5.18 19.78 -19.79
N GLY A 92 -5.00 18.49 -20.11
CA GLY A 92 -3.69 17.84 -20.31
C GLY A 92 -3.07 17.21 -19.06
N GLY A 93 -3.83 17.06 -17.99
CA GLY A 93 -3.38 16.36 -16.78
C GLY A 93 -3.40 14.84 -16.95
N LEU A 94 -2.43 14.15 -16.40
CA LEU A 94 -2.38 12.69 -16.31
C LEU A 94 -3.08 12.23 -15.04
N ARG A 95 -4.18 11.49 -15.17
CA ARG A 95 -4.78 10.71 -14.09
C ARG A 95 -3.91 9.50 -13.83
N THR A 96 -3.27 9.46 -12.67
CA THR A 96 -2.32 8.39 -12.37
C THR A 96 -2.99 7.08 -11.96
N GLY A 97 -4.23 7.16 -11.48
CA GLY A 97 -4.95 6.05 -10.86
C GLY A 97 -4.46 5.75 -9.44
N ASP A 98 -3.49 6.50 -8.94
CA ASP A 98 -3.02 6.40 -7.56
C ASP A 98 -3.71 7.44 -6.69
N LEU A 99 -3.93 7.10 -5.43
CA LEU A 99 -4.50 7.97 -4.40
C LEU A 99 -3.40 8.56 -3.53
N GLY A 100 -3.62 9.77 -3.07
CA GLY A 100 -2.68 10.41 -2.17
C GLY A 100 -3.07 11.83 -1.80
N HIS A 101 -2.18 12.47 -1.07
CA HIS A 101 -2.31 13.86 -0.66
C HIS A 101 -0.96 14.58 -0.68
N LEU A 102 -1.03 15.91 -0.72
CA LEU A 102 0.12 16.79 -0.50
C LEU A 102 0.04 17.34 0.93
N ASP A 103 1.14 17.28 1.66
CA ASP A 103 1.21 17.99 2.94
C ASP A 103 1.39 19.52 2.74
N SER A 104 1.33 20.25 3.84
CA SER A 104 1.48 21.73 3.84
C SER A 104 2.82 22.23 3.31
N GLU A 105 3.82 21.38 3.24
CA GLU A 105 5.15 21.69 2.70
C GLU A 105 5.34 21.20 1.26
N GLY A 106 4.32 20.54 0.67
CA GLY A 106 4.29 20.07 -0.70
C GLY A 106 4.97 18.73 -0.92
N TYR A 107 5.12 17.89 0.11
CA TYR A 107 5.52 16.49 -0.05
C TYR A 107 4.30 15.63 -0.40
N LEU A 108 4.47 14.74 -1.39
CA LEU A 108 3.43 13.82 -1.83
C LEU A 108 3.50 12.52 -1.02
N TYR A 109 2.33 12.06 -0.56
CA TYR A 109 2.13 10.77 0.07
C TYR A 109 1.17 9.94 -0.78
N ILE A 110 1.52 8.68 -1.04
CA ILE A 110 0.66 7.73 -1.77
C ILE A 110 -0.06 6.87 -0.74
N THR A 111 -1.39 6.81 -0.84
CA THR A 111 -2.26 6.13 0.12
C THR A 111 -3.03 4.96 -0.48
N GLY A 112 -2.86 4.68 -1.77
CA GLY A 112 -3.48 3.52 -2.43
C GLY A 112 -3.68 3.70 -3.92
N ARG A 113 -4.58 2.87 -4.48
CA ARG A 113 -4.97 2.94 -5.89
C ARG A 113 -6.48 3.02 -6.07
N VAL A 114 -6.93 3.86 -6.98
CA VAL A 114 -8.37 4.05 -7.27
C VAL A 114 -9.04 2.73 -7.62
N LYS A 115 -8.43 1.90 -8.47
CA LYS A 115 -9.00 0.62 -8.94
C LYS A 115 -8.92 -0.52 -7.94
N GLU A 116 -8.08 -0.41 -6.91
CA GLU A 116 -7.90 -1.42 -5.89
C GLU A 116 -8.77 -1.17 -4.66
N GLN A 117 -9.37 0.02 -4.58
CA GLN A 117 -10.32 0.29 -3.52
C GLN A 117 -11.59 -0.53 -3.68
N TYR A 118 -12.14 -0.94 -2.56
CA TYR A 118 -13.48 -1.50 -2.50
C TYR A 118 -14.29 -0.89 -1.36
N LYS A 119 -15.61 -0.98 -1.51
CA LYS A 119 -16.58 -0.47 -0.54
C LYS A 119 -17.08 -1.60 0.36
N LEU A 120 -17.02 -1.39 1.67
CA LEU A 120 -17.72 -2.22 2.65
C LEU A 120 -19.23 -1.93 2.60
N ASP A 121 -20.05 -2.84 3.12
CA ASP A 121 -21.51 -2.65 3.17
C ASP A 121 -21.95 -1.52 4.11
N ILE A 122 -21.09 -1.18 5.09
CA ILE A 122 -21.26 -0.02 6.00
C ILE A 122 -21.00 1.32 5.30
N GLY A 123 -20.60 1.32 4.03
CA GLY A 123 -20.38 2.54 3.23
C GLY A 123 -18.94 3.04 3.18
N GLU A 124 -18.04 2.50 3.99
CA GLU A 124 -16.63 2.88 4.06
C GLU A 124 -15.82 2.29 2.89
N TYR A 125 -14.86 3.06 2.39
CA TYR A 125 -13.92 2.61 1.35
C TYR A 125 -12.60 2.17 1.98
N VAL A 126 -12.07 1.05 1.49
CA VAL A 126 -10.80 0.47 1.91
C VAL A 126 -9.85 0.41 0.72
N ALA A 127 -8.65 0.94 0.91
CA ALA A 127 -7.50 0.70 0.04
C ALA A 127 -6.65 -0.40 0.70
N PRO A 128 -6.67 -1.64 0.20
CA PRO A 128 -6.03 -2.77 0.90
C PRO A 128 -4.49 -2.70 0.91
N ALA A 129 -3.89 -2.24 -0.21
CA ALA A 129 -2.46 -2.33 -0.42
C ALA A 129 -1.59 -1.69 0.69
N PRO A 130 -1.88 -0.49 1.24
CA PRO A 130 -1.08 0.08 2.32
C PRO A 130 -1.04 -0.79 3.58
N LEU A 131 -2.19 -1.37 3.97
CA LEU A 131 -2.25 -2.25 5.13
C LEU A 131 -1.56 -3.58 4.83
N GLU A 132 -1.76 -4.17 3.65
CA GLU A 132 -1.08 -5.39 3.22
C GLU A 132 0.45 -5.23 3.24
N GLU A 133 0.98 -4.12 2.71
CA GLU A 133 2.42 -3.84 2.73
C GLU A 133 2.96 -3.65 4.15
N THR A 134 2.16 -3.05 5.05
CA THR A 134 2.56 -2.89 6.45
C THR A 134 2.55 -4.23 7.19
N LEU A 135 1.57 -5.08 6.95
CA LEU A 135 1.48 -6.42 7.56
C LEU A 135 2.64 -7.34 7.11
N LYS A 136 3.17 -7.18 5.91
CA LYS A 136 4.36 -7.92 5.43
C LYS A 136 5.66 -7.55 6.17
N LEU A 137 5.67 -6.50 6.99
CA LEU A 137 6.82 -6.18 7.85
C LEU A 137 6.95 -7.17 9.03
N SER A 138 5.88 -7.89 9.36
CA SER A 138 5.93 -8.97 10.34
C SER A 138 6.84 -10.09 9.86
N ALA A 139 7.73 -10.56 10.73
CA ALA A 139 8.59 -11.71 10.45
C ALA A 139 7.82 -13.03 10.18
N TYR A 140 6.53 -13.05 10.53
CA TYR A 140 5.68 -14.23 10.41
C TYR A 140 4.78 -14.22 9.17
N VAL A 141 4.78 -13.12 8.39
CA VAL A 141 3.91 -12.93 7.21
C VAL A 141 4.74 -12.90 5.94
N ASP A 142 4.53 -13.86 5.05
CA ASP A 142 5.13 -13.86 3.71
C ASP A 142 4.26 -13.11 2.71
N GLN A 143 2.97 -13.49 2.63
CA GLN A 143 2.01 -12.87 1.73
C GLN A 143 0.72 -12.59 2.50
N VAL A 144 0.04 -11.52 2.14
CA VAL A 144 -1.25 -11.19 2.71
C VAL A 144 -2.15 -10.55 1.66
N MET A 145 -3.43 -10.88 1.70
CA MET A 145 -4.48 -10.31 0.88
C MET A 145 -5.66 -9.94 1.76
N LEU A 146 -6.12 -8.70 1.65
CA LEU A 146 -7.33 -8.22 2.31
C LEU A 146 -8.50 -8.24 1.34
N TYR A 147 -9.67 -8.62 1.83
CA TYR A 147 -10.90 -8.60 1.07
C TYR A 147 -12.11 -8.25 1.93
N GLY A 148 -12.96 -7.37 1.42
CA GLY A 148 -14.16 -6.94 2.13
C GLY A 148 -15.25 -6.36 1.21
N PHE A 149 -15.11 -6.50 -0.12
CA PHE A 149 -16.08 -5.93 -1.06
C PHE A 149 -17.53 -6.37 -0.75
N ASN A 150 -18.40 -5.39 -0.49
CA ASN A 150 -19.80 -5.60 -0.07
C ASN A 150 -19.95 -6.56 1.13
N ARG A 151 -19.00 -6.55 2.05
CA ARG A 151 -19.02 -7.30 3.31
C ARG A 151 -19.06 -6.33 4.49
N PRO A 152 -19.57 -6.78 5.67
CA PRO A 152 -19.59 -5.92 6.86
C PRO A 152 -18.19 -5.59 7.39
N ASN A 153 -17.21 -6.46 7.12
CA ASN A 153 -15.85 -6.31 7.60
C ASN A 153 -14.85 -6.88 6.61
N ASN A 154 -13.60 -6.44 6.73
CA ASN A 154 -12.47 -7.07 6.06
C ASN A 154 -12.15 -8.44 6.67
N VAL A 155 -11.65 -9.32 5.82
CA VAL A 155 -10.99 -10.57 6.18
C VAL A 155 -9.60 -10.60 5.53
N ALA A 156 -8.68 -11.35 6.13
CA ALA A 156 -7.35 -11.54 5.57
C ALA A 156 -7.11 -13.01 5.19
N LEU A 157 -6.45 -13.20 4.07
CA LEU A 157 -5.79 -14.46 3.73
C LEU A 157 -4.29 -14.23 3.89
N ILE A 158 -3.62 -15.01 4.73
CA ILE A 158 -2.22 -14.81 5.11
C ILE A 158 -1.43 -16.07 4.83
N VAL A 159 -0.39 -15.95 4.03
CA VAL A 159 0.64 -16.99 3.91
C VAL A 159 1.64 -16.77 5.03
N ALA A 160 1.79 -17.78 5.87
CA ALA A 160 2.69 -17.74 7.00
C ALA A 160 4.14 -17.97 6.57
N ALA A 161 5.07 -17.17 7.08
CA ALA A 161 6.52 -17.42 6.99
C ALA A 161 6.87 -18.64 7.84
N MET A 162 6.63 -19.85 7.28
CA MET A 162 6.70 -21.12 8.01
C MET A 162 8.00 -21.31 8.80
N PRO A 163 9.20 -20.97 8.29
CA PRO A 163 10.42 -21.08 9.08
C PRO A 163 10.40 -20.28 10.38
N ALA A 164 9.87 -19.07 10.35
CA ALA A 164 9.76 -18.21 11.53
C ALA A 164 8.68 -18.72 12.50
N VAL A 165 7.55 -19.19 11.98
CA VAL A 165 6.47 -19.78 12.77
C VAL A 165 6.93 -21.07 13.48
N GLU A 166 7.68 -21.93 12.82
CA GLU A 166 8.24 -23.15 13.39
C GLU A 166 9.28 -22.85 14.48
N GLN A 167 10.13 -21.85 14.26
CA GLN A 167 11.08 -21.37 15.26
C GLN A 167 10.37 -20.81 16.51
N TYR A 168 9.31 -20.03 16.30
CA TYR A 168 8.48 -19.51 17.39
C TYR A 168 7.82 -20.65 18.17
N ALA A 169 7.23 -21.62 17.49
CA ALA A 169 6.59 -22.77 18.10
C ALA A 169 7.59 -23.59 18.95
N GLN A 170 8.77 -23.85 18.42
CA GLN A 170 9.84 -24.57 19.13
C GLN A 170 10.25 -23.81 20.40
N SER A 171 10.44 -22.50 20.30
CA SER A 171 10.87 -21.64 21.42
C SER A 171 9.83 -21.54 22.52
N ASN A 172 8.54 -21.72 22.19
CA ASN A 172 7.42 -21.62 23.13
C ASN A 172 6.82 -23.00 23.51
N GLY A 173 7.46 -24.10 23.12
CA GLY A 173 7.00 -25.45 23.46
C GLY A 173 5.67 -25.86 22.83
N ILE A 174 5.33 -25.25 21.69
CA ILE A 174 4.12 -25.56 20.93
C ILE A 174 4.41 -26.77 20.05
N SER A 175 3.63 -27.85 20.23
CA SER A 175 3.79 -29.09 19.48
C SER A 175 3.08 -29.03 18.14
N GLY A 176 3.70 -29.56 17.07
CA GLY A 176 3.12 -29.62 15.74
C GLY A 176 4.18 -29.35 14.67
N SER A 177 3.83 -29.52 13.42
CA SER A 177 4.69 -29.20 12.26
C SER A 177 3.83 -28.88 11.04
N GLY A 178 4.38 -28.06 10.14
CA GLY A 178 3.73 -27.70 8.89
C GLY A 178 2.35 -27.07 9.11
N GLU A 179 1.39 -27.34 8.23
CA GLU A 179 0.03 -26.78 8.32
C GLU A 179 -0.70 -27.02 9.63
N ASN A 180 -0.36 -28.09 10.37
CA ASN A 180 -1.02 -28.36 11.64
C ASN A 180 -0.68 -27.30 12.71
N LEU A 181 0.53 -26.72 12.65
CA LEU A 181 0.89 -25.58 13.51
C LEU A 181 -0.05 -24.39 13.33
N LEU A 182 -0.48 -24.11 12.11
CA LEU A 182 -1.36 -22.97 11.81
C LEU A 182 -2.77 -23.12 12.39
N LYS A 183 -3.15 -24.32 12.86
CA LYS A 183 -4.43 -24.62 13.55
C LYS A 183 -4.33 -24.41 15.05
N GLU A 184 -3.13 -24.35 15.61
CA GLU A 184 -2.90 -24.15 17.03
C GLU A 184 -3.37 -22.75 17.49
N SER A 185 -4.09 -22.69 18.61
CA SER A 185 -4.62 -21.41 19.11
C SER A 185 -3.52 -20.40 19.41
N SER A 186 -2.40 -20.85 19.97
CA SER A 186 -1.25 -20.00 20.29
C SER A 186 -0.62 -19.36 19.04
N ILE A 187 -0.59 -20.07 17.90
CA ILE A 187 -0.13 -19.52 16.63
C ILE A 187 -1.15 -18.53 16.08
N ARG A 188 -2.44 -18.83 16.18
CA ARG A 188 -3.48 -17.87 15.77
C ARG A 188 -3.47 -16.61 16.62
N ASP A 189 -3.16 -16.72 17.91
CA ASP A 189 -3.02 -15.57 18.80
C ASP A 189 -1.79 -14.73 18.46
N LEU A 190 -0.66 -15.34 18.10
CA LEU A 190 0.50 -14.65 17.54
C LEU A 190 0.10 -13.79 16.34
N PHE A 191 -0.60 -14.35 15.36
CA PHE A 191 -1.02 -13.59 14.17
C PHE A 191 -2.02 -12.49 14.51
N ARG A 192 -2.91 -12.65 15.52
CA ARG A 192 -3.78 -11.56 15.98
C ARG A 192 -2.96 -10.40 16.57
N GLU A 193 -1.94 -10.71 17.34
CA GLU A 193 -1.03 -9.71 17.89
C GLU A 193 -0.28 -8.97 16.78
N GLU A 194 0.28 -9.69 15.82
CA GLU A 194 0.97 -9.10 14.65
C GLU A 194 0.05 -8.18 13.84
N LEU A 195 -1.18 -8.63 13.54
CA LEU A 195 -2.18 -7.80 12.85
C LEU A 195 -2.52 -6.53 13.65
N SER A 196 -2.56 -6.61 14.98
CA SER A 196 -2.80 -5.45 15.85
C SER A 196 -1.62 -4.49 15.88
N VAL A 197 -0.39 -5.02 16.00
CA VAL A 197 0.84 -4.22 16.07
C VAL A 197 1.08 -3.47 14.78
N TYR A 198 1.07 -4.16 13.65
CA TYR A 198 1.35 -3.57 12.34
C TYR A 198 0.15 -2.80 11.77
N GLY A 199 -1.06 -3.10 12.20
CA GLY A 199 -2.25 -2.37 11.79
C GLY A 199 -2.59 -1.11 12.60
N LYS A 200 -1.85 -0.80 13.67
CA LYS A 200 -2.19 0.24 14.67
C LYS A 200 -2.53 1.63 14.10
N ASP A 201 -1.92 2.00 12.97
CA ASP A 201 -2.07 3.32 12.35
C ASP A 201 -3.24 3.37 11.34
N PHE A 202 -3.92 2.24 11.12
CA PHE A 202 -5.07 2.13 10.24
C PHE A 202 -6.39 2.25 11.01
N LYS A 203 -7.46 2.64 10.32
CA LYS A 203 -8.77 2.76 10.93
C LYS A 203 -9.36 1.39 11.29
N SER A 204 -10.18 1.33 12.31
CA SER A 204 -10.75 0.07 12.82
C SER A 204 -11.50 -0.76 11.77
N PHE A 205 -12.18 -0.11 10.81
CA PHE A 205 -12.89 -0.78 9.73
C PHE A 205 -11.95 -1.33 8.63
N GLU A 206 -10.71 -0.83 8.55
CA GLU A 206 -9.70 -1.33 7.62
C GLU A 206 -9.08 -2.65 8.12
N HIS A 207 -9.08 -2.88 9.44
CA HIS A 207 -8.53 -4.10 10.03
C HIS A 207 -9.35 -5.34 9.66
N PRO A 208 -8.69 -6.47 9.35
CA PRO A 208 -9.38 -7.74 9.16
C PRO A 208 -9.93 -8.26 10.49
N GLN A 209 -11.24 -8.52 10.55
CA GLN A 209 -11.91 -9.09 11.73
C GLN A 209 -11.65 -10.60 11.87
N ASN A 210 -11.36 -11.25 10.75
CA ASN A 210 -11.02 -12.68 10.70
C ASN A 210 -9.92 -12.89 9.67
N PHE A 211 -9.18 -13.99 9.83
CA PHE A 211 -8.15 -14.38 8.88
C PHE A 211 -8.06 -15.90 8.75
N ALA A 212 -7.56 -16.34 7.60
CA ALA A 212 -7.13 -17.71 7.35
C ALA A 212 -5.61 -17.74 7.15
N LEU A 213 -4.96 -18.76 7.70
CA LEU A 213 -3.53 -19.00 7.55
C LEU A 213 -3.28 -20.11 6.54
N LEU A 214 -2.33 -19.89 5.65
CA LEU A 214 -1.86 -20.84 4.65
C LEU A 214 -0.37 -21.10 4.87
N ALA A 215 0.07 -22.32 4.60
CA ALA A 215 1.48 -22.72 4.64
C ALA A 215 2.15 -22.60 3.28
N GLU A 216 1.38 -22.63 2.20
CA GLU A 216 1.88 -22.59 0.83
C GLU A 216 1.69 -21.19 0.24
N GLU A 217 2.74 -20.68 -0.40
CA GLU A 217 2.68 -19.43 -1.15
C GLU A 217 1.74 -19.58 -2.35
N TRP A 218 1.02 -18.50 -2.66
CA TRP A 218 0.35 -18.43 -3.95
C TRP A 218 1.32 -17.90 -5.01
N SER A 219 1.33 -18.54 -6.17
CA SER A 219 2.10 -18.13 -7.34
C SER A 219 1.19 -17.56 -8.42
N ILE A 220 1.77 -16.75 -9.30
CA ILE A 220 1.13 -16.31 -10.54
C ILE A 220 1.60 -17.32 -11.61
N ASP A 221 0.79 -18.33 -11.90
CA ASP A 221 1.00 -19.24 -13.03
C ASP A 221 0.17 -18.79 -14.24
#